data_0bf75e645b017fcbc0da5025d69ec330
#
_entry.id   0bf75e645b017fcbc0da5025d69ec330
#
_cell.length_a   1.000
_cell.length_b   1.000
_cell.length_c   1.000
_cell.angle_alpha   90.00
_cell.angle_beta   90.00
_cell.angle_gamma   90.00
#
_symmetry.space_group_name_H-M   'P 1'
#
loop_
_entity.id
_entity.type
_entity.pdbx_description
1 polymer ?
#
loop_
_entity_poly.entity_id
_entity_poly.type
_entity_poly.pdbx_seq_one_letter_code
_entity_poly.pdbx_strand_id
1 'polypeptide(L)'
;AMLENFQPVPPDPILGLGQLYAADPRKSKIDLGVGVFKDADGNTPIMAAVKKAEVVLHDMQTTKTYKPLGGDEAFRDAMREMVLGDSVTADRVATIQTPGGSGAIRQLYEAIRKINSDATLWLSDPTWPSHVAMANHMGIKIRTYRYFDSAGSNVDFDGMMEDLQAMQPQDVLMLHGCCHNPTGANLDAGHWNDVTGLVLKTGAIPFIDIAYQGFGDGLEEDAANLRSMAARVPEMLVAAS
;
A
#
# COMPACT_ATOMS: atom_id res chain seq x y z
N ALA A 1 -2.83 24.86 -30.82
CA ALA A 1 -1.67 24.71 -29.91
C ALA A 1 -1.72 23.35 -29.23
N MET A 2 -0.57 22.84 -28.72
CA MET A 2 -0.47 21.50 -28.16
C MET A 2 -1.41 21.29 -26.93
N LEU A 3 -1.54 22.31 -26.10
CA LEU A 3 -2.36 22.25 -24.88
C LEU A 3 -3.88 22.24 -25.16
N GLU A 4 -4.32 22.63 -26.34
CA GLU A 4 -5.72 22.59 -26.76
C GLU A 4 -6.23 21.14 -26.91
N ASN A 5 -5.31 20.18 -27.02
CA ASN A 5 -5.64 18.77 -27.08
C ASN A 5 -5.96 18.14 -25.71
N PHE A 6 -5.74 18.87 -24.61
CA PHE A 6 -6.16 18.40 -23.29
C PHE A 6 -7.68 18.36 -23.20
N GLN A 7 -8.20 17.18 -22.92
CA GLN A 7 -9.62 17.04 -22.61
C GLN A 7 -9.82 17.25 -21.10
N PRO A 8 -10.89 17.93 -20.69
CA PRO A 8 -11.25 18.01 -19.27
C PRO A 8 -11.41 16.61 -18.69
N VAL A 9 -10.74 16.35 -17.57
CA VAL A 9 -10.96 15.14 -16.81
C VAL A 9 -12.23 15.31 -15.98
N PRO A 10 -13.13 14.30 -15.88
CA PRO A 10 -14.26 14.38 -14.98
C PRO A 10 -13.80 14.71 -13.55
N PRO A 11 -14.58 15.47 -12.77
CA PRO A 11 -14.30 15.69 -11.36
C PRO A 11 -14.10 14.36 -10.63
N ASP A 12 -13.16 14.33 -9.69
CA ASP A 12 -12.98 13.16 -8.84
C ASP A 12 -14.30 12.86 -8.09
N PRO A 13 -14.90 11.67 -8.25
CA PRO A 13 -16.19 11.36 -7.66
C PRO A 13 -16.19 11.38 -6.14
N ILE A 14 -15.05 11.09 -5.50
CA ILE A 14 -14.91 11.10 -4.04
C ILE A 14 -14.86 12.53 -3.50
N LEU A 15 -14.07 13.40 -4.14
CA LEU A 15 -14.01 14.82 -3.76
C LEU A 15 -15.35 15.53 -4.00
N GLY A 16 -16.09 15.14 -5.03
CA GLY A 16 -17.44 15.62 -5.29
C GLY A 16 -18.44 15.29 -4.18
N LEU A 17 -18.31 14.13 -3.53
CA LEU A 17 -19.13 13.75 -2.37
C LEU A 17 -18.92 14.69 -1.18
N GLY A 18 -17.71 15.17 -0.94
CA GLY A 18 -17.42 16.14 0.12
C GLY A 18 -18.19 17.45 -0.06
N GLN A 19 -18.34 17.92 -1.28
CA GLN A 19 -19.14 19.12 -1.58
C GLN A 19 -20.64 18.89 -1.34
N LEU A 20 -21.16 17.73 -1.75
CA LEU A 20 -22.55 17.35 -1.48
C LEU A 20 -22.82 17.21 0.01
N TYR A 21 -21.89 16.57 0.75
CA TYR A 21 -21.98 16.47 2.21
C TYR A 21 -22.00 17.85 2.87
N ALA A 22 -21.13 18.76 2.47
CA ALA A 22 -21.09 20.11 3.04
C ALA A 22 -22.37 20.89 2.75
N ALA A 23 -22.97 20.73 1.58
CA ALA A 23 -24.20 21.41 1.17
C ALA A 23 -25.48 20.82 1.81
N ASP A 24 -25.44 19.60 2.35
CA ASP A 24 -26.58 18.93 2.98
C ASP A 24 -26.89 19.60 4.34
N PRO A 25 -28.11 20.16 4.53
CA PRO A 25 -28.48 20.86 5.76
C PRO A 25 -28.83 19.94 6.94
N ARG A 26 -28.93 18.64 6.72
CA ARG A 26 -29.31 17.68 7.75
C ARG A 26 -28.23 17.59 8.84
N LYS A 27 -28.64 17.59 10.12
CA LYS A 27 -27.72 17.42 11.24
C LYS A 27 -27.27 15.97 11.45
N SER A 28 -28.15 15.01 11.08
CA SER A 28 -27.88 13.58 11.22
C SER A 28 -27.24 13.01 9.93
N LYS A 29 -26.07 13.54 9.56
CA LYS A 29 -25.32 13.08 8.39
C LYS A 29 -23.94 12.56 8.81
N ILE A 30 -23.46 11.55 8.11
CA ILE A 30 -22.16 10.93 8.34
C ILE A 30 -21.34 11.07 7.05
N ASP A 31 -20.13 11.58 7.16
CA ASP A 31 -19.19 11.69 6.05
C ASP A 31 -18.40 10.38 5.90
N LEU A 32 -18.68 9.65 4.85
CA LEU A 32 -17.98 8.43 4.45
C LEU A 32 -17.19 8.62 3.13
N GLY A 33 -17.00 9.86 2.69
CA GLY A 33 -16.41 10.18 1.40
C GLY A 33 -14.91 9.94 1.36
N VAL A 34 -14.16 10.53 2.27
CA VAL A 34 -12.70 10.42 2.32
C VAL A 34 -12.30 9.56 3.50
N GLY A 35 -11.44 8.55 3.25
CA GLY A 35 -10.90 7.66 4.28
C GLY A 35 -9.86 8.36 5.16
N VAL A 36 -10.30 9.25 6.04
CA VAL A 36 -9.49 9.99 7.01
C VAL A 36 -10.04 9.73 8.40
N PHE A 37 -9.18 9.42 9.35
CA PHE A 37 -9.58 9.31 10.74
C PHE A 37 -10.17 10.63 11.24
N LYS A 38 -11.33 10.56 11.87
CA LYS A 38 -11.98 11.69 12.57
C LYS A 38 -12.30 11.28 14.00
N ASP A 39 -11.99 12.15 14.94
CA ASP A 39 -12.40 11.98 16.35
C ASP A 39 -13.91 12.22 16.54
N ALA A 40 -14.38 12.12 17.79
CA ALA A 40 -15.78 12.31 18.13
C ALA A 40 -16.31 13.72 17.79
N ASP A 41 -15.43 14.70 17.71
CA ASP A 41 -15.75 16.10 17.37
C ASP A 41 -15.62 16.39 15.86
N GLY A 42 -15.25 15.38 15.08
CA GLY A 42 -15.08 15.47 13.61
C GLY A 42 -13.73 16.05 13.18
N ASN A 43 -12.75 16.17 14.07
CA ASN A 43 -11.42 16.66 13.75
C ASN A 43 -10.50 15.53 13.33
N THR A 44 -9.50 15.85 12.50
CA THR A 44 -8.38 14.95 12.17
C THR A 44 -7.16 15.42 12.98
N PRO A 45 -6.89 14.82 14.17
CA PRO A 45 -5.77 15.25 15.00
C PRO A 45 -4.43 14.85 14.38
N ILE A 46 -3.43 15.70 14.61
CA ILE A 46 -2.05 15.35 14.31
C ILE A 46 -1.52 14.50 15.48
N MET A 47 -0.91 13.35 15.16
CA MET A 47 -0.33 12.48 16.18
C MET A 47 0.71 13.23 17.02
N ALA A 48 0.70 13.01 18.33
CA ALA A 48 1.62 13.67 19.27
C ALA A 48 3.09 13.36 18.95
N ALA A 49 3.38 12.16 18.48
CA ALA A 49 4.73 11.77 18.03
C ALA A 49 5.21 12.61 16.85
N VAL A 50 4.34 12.88 15.87
CA VAL A 50 4.64 13.73 14.72
C VAL A 50 4.95 15.15 15.16
N LYS A 51 4.12 15.74 16.04
CA LYS A 51 4.35 17.08 16.59
C LYS A 51 5.69 17.21 17.30
N LYS A 52 6.05 16.21 18.11
CA LYS A 52 7.36 16.19 18.79
C LYS A 52 8.52 16.05 17.78
N ALA A 53 8.37 15.18 16.78
CA ALA A 53 9.40 14.98 15.75
C ALA A 53 9.63 16.25 14.92
N GLU A 54 8.57 17.00 14.57
CA GLU A 54 8.68 18.27 13.85
C GLU A 54 9.54 19.29 14.60
N VAL A 55 9.36 19.41 15.92
CA VAL A 55 10.15 20.33 16.77
C VAL A 55 11.63 19.88 16.79
N VAL A 56 11.87 18.60 17.03
CA VAL A 56 13.23 18.05 17.05
C VAL A 56 13.92 18.25 15.71
N LEU A 57 13.22 17.98 14.61
CA LEU A 57 13.76 18.14 13.26
C LEU A 57 14.08 19.61 12.96
N HIS A 58 13.21 20.55 13.34
CA HIS A 58 13.46 21.98 13.19
C HIS A 58 14.73 22.41 13.89
N ASP A 59 14.95 21.95 15.14
CA ASP A 59 16.09 22.36 15.95
C ASP A 59 17.40 21.70 15.48
N MET A 60 17.34 20.45 15.01
CA MET A 60 18.52 19.70 14.54
C MET A 60 18.96 20.08 13.13
N GLN A 61 18.04 20.56 12.29
CA GLN A 61 18.30 20.77 10.87
C GLN A 61 19.06 22.08 10.63
N THR A 62 20.33 21.99 10.25
CA THR A 62 21.20 23.15 10.00
C THR A 62 21.38 23.48 8.53
N THR A 63 20.86 22.64 7.63
CA THR A 63 21.02 22.82 6.17
C THR A 63 19.82 22.30 5.39
N LYS A 64 19.57 22.89 4.23
CA LYS A 64 18.58 22.46 3.22
C LYS A 64 19.27 21.99 1.93
N THR A 65 20.51 21.53 2.01
CA THR A 65 21.23 21.02 0.84
C THR A 65 20.55 19.77 0.25
N TYR A 66 20.97 19.39 -0.94
CA TYR A 66 20.48 18.20 -1.61
C TYR A 66 20.68 16.94 -0.77
N LYS A 67 19.71 16.05 -0.80
CA LYS A 67 19.80 14.69 -0.27
C LYS A 67 20.26 13.73 -1.37
N PRO A 68 20.85 12.58 -1.01
CA PRO A 68 21.12 11.51 -1.97
C PRO A 68 19.88 11.08 -2.74
N LEU A 69 20.03 10.52 -3.95
CA LEU A 69 18.90 10.06 -4.78
C LEU A 69 18.01 9.04 -4.07
N GLY A 70 18.57 8.22 -3.19
CA GLY A 70 17.79 7.28 -2.38
C GLY A 70 17.06 7.93 -1.20
N GLY A 71 17.23 9.23 -0.95
CA GLY A 71 16.66 9.94 0.18
C GLY A 71 17.55 9.94 1.43
N ASP A 72 16.97 10.37 2.55
CA ASP A 72 17.67 10.45 3.83
C ASP A 72 17.99 9.05 4.38
N GLU A 73 19.24 8.82 4.74
CA GLU A 73 19.72 7.51 5.21
C GLU A 73 19.05 7.10 6.53
N ALA A 74 18.99 8.02 7.49
CA ALA A 74 18.36 7.74 8.79
C ALA A 74 16.86 7.41 8.64
N PHE A 75 16.17 8.11 7.73
CA PHE A 75 14.78 7.78 7.42
C PHE A 75 14.64 6.38 6.81
N ARG A 76 15.49 6.03 5.85
CA ARG A 76 15.46 4.71 5.20
C ARG A 76 15.73 3.57 6.17
N ASP A 77 16.69 3.76 7.07
CA ASP A 77 17.03 2.77 8.10
C ASP A 77 15.90 2.61 9.11
N ALA A 78 15.29 3.70 9.59
CA ALA A 78 14.15 3.65 10.48
C ALA A 78 12.93 2.97 9.84
N MET A 79 12.66 3.25 8.56
CA MET A 79 11.57 2.59 7.82
C MET A 79 11.83 1.10 7.63
N ARG A 80 13.07 0.72 7.28
CA ARG A 80 13.45 -0.70 7.17
C ARG A 80 13.24 -1.43 8.49
N GLU A 81 13.73 -0.86 9.59
CA GLU A 81 13.58 -1.44 10.93
C GLU A 81 12.11 -1.56 11.31
N MET A 82 11.32 -0.50 11.13
CA MET A 82 9.90 -0.49 11.48
C MET A 82 9.11 -1.54 10.69
N VAL A 83 9.37 -1.67 9.39
CA VAL A 83 8.58 -2.56 8.51
C VAL A 83 9.09 -4.00 8.59
N LEU A 84 10.39 -4.22 8.48
CA LEU A 84 10.99 -5.55 8.35
C LEU A 84 11.55 -6.10 9.68
N GLY A 85 11.89 -5.25 10.64
CA GLY A 85 12.56 -5.70 11.88
C GLY A 85 13.79 -6.55 11.56
N ASP A 86 13.93 -7.66 12.25
CA ASP A 86 15.02 -8.63 12.08
C ASP A 86 14.70 -9.75 11.08
N SER A 87 13.58 -9.66 10.35
CA SER A 87 13.15 -10.72 9.44
C SER A 87 14.08 -10.93 8.25
N VAL A 88 14.80 -9.89 7.85
CA VAL A 88 15.76 -9.91 6.74
C VAL A 88 16.99 -9.09 7.13
N THR A 89 18.18 -9.59 6.82
CA THR A 89 19.43 -8.87 7.08
C THR A 89 19.55 -7.61 6.22
N ALA A 90 20.16 -6.56 6.75
CA ALA A 90 20.20 -5.24 6.12
C ALA A 90 20.88 -5.23 4.74
N ASP A 91 21.87 -6.10 4.53
CA ASP A 91 22.61 -6.25 3.27
C ASP A 91 21.74 -6.83 2.13
N ARG A 92 20.60 -7.43 2.46
CA ARG A 92 19.62 -7.91 1.49
C ARG A 92 18.53 -6.89 1.15
N VAL A 93 18.50 -5.73 1.77
CA VAL A 93 17.42 -4.75 1.63
C VAL A 93 17.92 -3.47 0.98
N ALA A 94 17.33 -3.09 -0.13
CA ALA A 94 17.51 -1.77 -0.73
C ALA A 94 16.28 -0.91 -0.42
N THR A 95 16.48 0.23 0.24
CA THR A 95 15.40 1.15 0.62
C THR A 95 15.60 2.50 -0.06
N ILE A 96 14.53 3.06 -0.59
CA ILE A 96 14.50 4.43 -1.13
C ILE A 96 13.34 5.21 -0.50
N GLN A 97 13.58 6.50 -0.29
CA GLN A 97 12.55 7.45 0.14
C GLN A 97 11.81 8.00 -1.06
N THR A 98 10.49 8.05 -0.99
CA THR A 98 9.62 8.53 -2.07
C THR A 98 8.57 9.51 -1.53
N PRO A 99 7.87 10.27 -2.40
CA PRO A 99 6.73 11.08 -1.98
C PRO A 99 5.52 10.20 -1.61
N GLY A 100 5.51 9.67 -0.37
CA GLY A 100 4.44 8.82 0.16
C GLY A 100 4.31 7.47 -0.55
N GLY A 101 3.24 6.71 -0.19
CA GLY A 101 2.95 5.39 -0.74
C GLY A 101 2.71 5.38 -2.24
N SER A 102 2.04 6.40 -2.79
CA SER A 102 1.85 6.52 -4.25
C SER A 102 3.18 6.61 -4.98
N GLY A 103 4.14 7.39 -4.46
CA GLY A 103 5.49 7.47 -5.02
C GLY A 103 6.22 6.13 -4.93
N ALA A 104 6.09 5.41 -3.82
CA ALA A 104 6.68 4.09 -3.63
C ALA A 104 6.16 3.07 -4.64
N ILE A 105 4.83 2.95 -4.75
CA ILE A 105 4.18 2.04 -5.70
C ILE A 105 4.59 2.38 -7.15
N ARG A 106 4.59 3.66 -7.50
CA ARG A 106 5.00 4.09 -8.84
C ARG A 106 6.44 3.67 -9.17
N GLN A 107 7.38 3.86 -8.24
CA GLN A 107 8.77 3.45 -8.43
C GLN A 107 8.91 1.94 -8.58
N LEU A 108 8.17 1.17 -7.78
CA LEU A 108 8.19 -0.30 -7.87
C LEU A 108 7.53 -0.80 -9.16
N TYR A 109 6.49 -0.15 -9.65
CA TYR A 109 5.91 -0.47 -10.97
C TYR A 109 6.89 -0.19 -12.11
N GLU A 110 7.67 0.90 -12.04
CA GLU A 110 8.75 1.15 -13.01
C GLU A 110 9.83 0.06 -12.95
N ALA A 111 10.21 -0.37 -11.74
CA ALA A 111 11.17 -1.46 -11.56
C ALA A 111 10.65 -2.77 -12.17
N ILE A 112 9.40 -3.14 -11.90
CA ILE A 112 8.76 -4.33 -12.48
C ILE A 112 8.82 -4.27 -14.00
N ARG A 113 8.39 -3.19 -14.62
CA ARG A 113 8.42 -3.03 -16.07
C ARG A 113 9.82 -3.13 -16.67
N LYS A 114 10.81 -2.59 -15.96
CA LYS A 114 12.20 -2.63 -16.40
C LYS A 114 12.81 -4.02 -16.31
N ILE A 115 12.42 -4.79 -15.29
CA ILE A 115 12.93 -6.14 -15.05
C ILE A 115 12.21 -7.15 -15.94
N ASN A 116 10.88 -7.07 -15.99
CA ASN A 116 10.04 -7.95 -16.80
C ASN A 116 8.78 -7.20 -17.28
N SER A 117 8.84 -6.70 -18.52
CA SER A 117 7.72 -5.97 -19.14
C SER A 117 6.47 -6.82 -19.37
N ASP A 118 6.60 -8.14 -19.33
CA ASP A 118 5.51 -9.08 -19.56
C ASP A 118 4.84 -9.59 -18.27
N ALA A 119 5.39 -9.24 -17.10
CA ALA A 119 4.84 -9.62 -15.81
C ALA A 119 3.37 -9.18 -15.69
N THR A 120 2.55 -10.06 -15.14
CA THR A 120 1.17 -9.76 -14.77
C THR A 120 1.13 -9.33 -13.31
N LEU A 121 0.50 -8.19 -13.04
CA LEU A 121 0.22 -7.71 -11.70
C LEU A 121 -1.14 -8.25 -11.24
N TRP A 122 -1.14 -9.01 -10.17
CA TRP A 122 -2.34 -9.57 -9.55
C TRP A 122 -2.79 -8.67 -8.41
N LEU A 123 -4.03 -8.18 -8.49
CA LEU A 123 -4.65 -7.27 -7.54
C LEU A 123 -5.89 -7.91 -6.91
N SER A 124 -6.13 -7.61 -5.63
CA SER A 124 -7.39 -8.03 -4.99
C SER A 124 -8.61 -7.34 -5.62
N ASP A 125 -9.73 -8.03 -5.62
CA ASP A 125 -11.02 -7.45 -5.99
C ASP A 125 -11.92 -7.41 -4.74
N PRO A 126 -12.21 -6.20 -4.20
CA PRO A 126 -11.73 -4.88 -4.61
C PRO A 126 -10.29 -4.56 -4.14
N THR A 127 -9.74 -3.46 -4.63
CA THR A 127 -8.47 -2.88 -4.17
C THR A 127 -8.54 -1.35 -4.15
N TRP A 128 -7.49 -0.70 -3.64
CA TRP A 128 -7.37 0.75 -3.74
C TRP A 128 -7.31 1.18 -5.22
N PRO A 129 -8.19 2.10 -5.66
CA PRO A 129 -8.32 2.44 -7.09
C PRO A 129 -7.02 2.90 -7.76
N SER A 130 -6.12 3.53 -6.99
CA SER A 130 -4.85 4.00 -7.54
C SER A 130 -3.91 2.87 -7.94
N HIS A 131 -4.03 1.66 -7.36
CA HIS A 131 -3.27 0.49 -7.83
C HIS A 131 -3.55 0.22 -9.31
N VAL A 132 -4.84 0.19 -9.66
CA VAL A 132 -5.31 -0.05 -11.03
C VAL A 132 -4.97 1.13 -11.94
N ALA A 133 -5.23 2.36 -11.49
CA ALA A 133 -5.01 3.56 -12.29
C ALA A 133 -3.54 3.73 -12.70
N MET A 134 -2.61 3.57 -11.75
CA MET A 134 -1.18 3.64 -12.01
C MET A 134 -0.69 2.53 -12.93
N ALA A 135 -1.14 1.29 -12.69
CA ALA A 135 -0.74 0.14 -13.51
C ALA A 135 -1.23 0.30 -14.95
N ASN A 136 -2.48 0.72 -15.15
CA ASN A 136 -3.03 1.00 -16.49
C ASN A 136 -2.28 2.11 -17.21
N HIS A 137 -1.98 3.23 -16.50
CA HIS A 137 -1.21 4.32 -17.07
C HIS A 137 0.18 3.87 -17.56
N MET A 138 0.76 2.91 -16.86
CA MET A 138 2.08 2.36 -17.18
C MET A 138 2.03 1.18 -18.15
N GLY A 139 0.85 0.74 -18.58
CA GLY A 139 0.68 -0.39 -19.47
C GLY A 139 1.09 -1.74 -18.86
N ILE A 140 0.97 -1.88 -17.53
CA ILE A 140 1.19 -3.15 -16.84
C ILE A 140 -0.05 -4.03 -17.02
N LYS A 141 0.15 -5.30 -17.35
CA LYS A 141 -0.94 -6.28 -17.43
C LYS A 141 -1.51 -6.53 -16.05
N ILE A 142 -2.82 -6.43 -15.88
CA ILE A 142 -3.50 -6.66 -14.61
C ILE A 142 -4.38 -7.90 -14.71
N ARG A 143 -4.37 -8.70 -13.67
CA ARG A 143 -5.41 -9.68 -13.33
C ARG A 143 -5.89 -9.43 -11.90
N THR A 144 -7.15 -9.73 -11.66
CA THR A 144 -7.73 -9.66 -10.31
C THR A 144 -7.92 -11.05 -9.74
N TYR A 145 -7.90 -11.15 -8.42
CA TYR A 145 -8.28 -12.34 -7.68
C TYR A 145 -9.41 -12.00 -6.71
N ARG A 146 -10.30 -12.95 -6.50
CA ARG A 146 -11.38 -12.83 -5.50
C ARG A 146 -10.76 -12.59 -4.12
N TYR A 147 -11.30 -11.65 -3.39
CA TYR A 147 -10.76 -11.30 -2.08
C TYR A 147 -11.85 -11.14 -1.02
N PHE A 148 -13.00 -10.57 -1.38
CA PHE A 148 -14.01 -10.17 -0.41
C PHE A 148 -15.38 -10.78 -0.71
N ASP A 149 -15.90 -11.50 0.28
CA ASP A 149 -17.30 -11.94 0.30
C ASP A 149 -18.16 -10.88 0.99
N SER A 150 -18.92 -10.12 0.20
CA SER A 150 -19.81 -9.07 0.69
C SER A 150 -21.00 -9.61 1.51
N ALA A 151 -21.40 -10.84 1.30
CA ALA A 151 -22.50 -11.47 2.05
C ALA A 151 -22.08 -11.82 3.49
N GLY A 152 -20.87 -12.32 3.64
CA GLY A 152 -20.29 -12.66 4.95
C GLY A 152 -19.45 -11.52 5.59
N SER A 153 -19.16 -10.46 4.84
CA SER A 153 -18.24 -9.38 5.23
C SER A 153 -16.87 -9.90 5.65
N ASN A 154 -16.38 -10.93 4.96
CA ASN A 154 -15.13 -11.61 5.25
C ASN A 154 -14.26 -11.75 3.99
N VAL A 155 -13.03 -12.22 4.18
CA VAL A 155 -12.18 -12.63 3.06
C VAL A 155 -12.74 -13.91 2.41
N ASP A 156 -12.89 -13.90 1.09
CA ASP A 156 -13.13 -15.11 0.29
C ASP A 156 -11.77 -15.80 0.02
N PHE A 157 -11.24 -16.45 1.05
CA PHE A 157 -9.92 -17.03 0.96
C PHE A 157 -9.83 -18.22 0.00
N ASP A 158 -10.86 -19.05 -0.06
CA ASP A 158 -10.91 -20.19 -0.97
C ASP A 158 -10.91 -19.71 -2.42
N GLY A 159 -11.74 -18.70 -2.73
CA GLY A 159 -11.79 -18.06 -4.05
C GLY A 159 -10.47 -17.38 -4.41
N MET A 160 -9.85 -16.68 -3.46
CA MET A 160 -8.53 -16.08 -3.63
C MET A 160 -7.49 -17.14 -4.02
N MET A 161 -7.40 -18.22 -3.26
CA MET A 161 -6.41 -19.28 -3.50
C MET A 161 -6.67 -20.03 -4.80
N GLU A 162 -7.93 -20.23 -5.20
CA GLU A 162 -8.27 -20.82 -6.48
C GLU A 162 -7.77 -19.95 -7.65
N ASP A 163 -8.06 -18.64 -7.62
CA ASP A 163 -7.66 -17.71 -8.69
C ASP A 163 -6.14 -17.62 -8.81
N LEU A 164 -5.44 -17.55 -7.67
CA LEU A 164 -3.98 -17.39 -7.62
C LEU A 164 -3.20 -18.64 -8.07
N GLN A 165 -3.84 -19.81 -8.22
CA GLN A 165 -3.19 -20.98 -8.85
C GLN A 165 -2.75 -20.70 -10.29
N ALA A 166 -3.35 -19.72 -10.96
CA ALA A 166 -3.02 -19.35 -12.33
C ALA A 166 -1.80 -18.43 -12.47
N MET A 167 -1.18 -17.99 -11.35
CA MET A 167 0.04 -17.20 -11.37
C MET A 167 1.18 -17.95 -12.06
N GLN A 168 1.96 -17.21 -12.83
CA GLN A 168 3.13 -17.72 -13.53
C GLN A 168 4.41 -17.23 -12.81
N PRO A 169 5.56 -17.89 -13.04
CA PRO A 169 6.84 -17.38 -12.52
C PRO A 169 7.06 -15.92 -12.92
N GLN A 170 7.51 -15.11 -11.97
CA GLN A 170 7.73 -13.67 -12.12
C GLN A 170 6.47 -12.81 -12.31
N ASP A 171 5.26 -13.36 -12.22
CA ASP A 171 4.09 -12.54 -11.96
C ASP A 171 4.25 -11.83 -10.61
N VAL A 172 3.57 -10.72 -10.43
CA VAL A 172 3.66 -9.92 -9.21
C VAL A 172 2.33 -10.01 -8.47
N LEU A 173 2.35 -10.52 -7.25
CA LEU A 173 1.18 -10.59 -6.38
C LEU A 173 1.17 -9.42 -5.40
N MET A 174 0.26 -8.46 -5.60
CA MET A 174 0.06 -7.39 -4.64
C MET A 174 -0.86 -7.83 -3.51
N LEU A 175 -0.39 -7.63 -2.28
CA LEU A 175 -1.11 -7.86 -1.03
C LEU A 175 -1.10 -6.57 -0.20
N HIS A 176 -2.16 -6.34 0.59
CA HIS A 176 -2.17 -5.29 1.59
C HIS A 176 -1.59 -5.85 2.90
N GLY A 177 -0.57 -5.19 3.46
CA GLY A 177 0.16 -5.68 4.63
C GLY A 177 -0.72 -5.79 5.87
N CYS A 178 -1.60 -4.80 6.08
CA CYS A 178 -2.64 -4.75 7.11
C CYS A 178 -3.75 -3.79 6.66
N CYS A 179 -4.89 -3.81 7.35
CA CYS A 179 -6.00 -2.88 7.13
C CYS A 179 -6.37 -2.75 5.64
N HIS A 180 -6.80 -3.86 5.04
CA HIS A 180 -7.09 -3.92 3.60
C HIS A 180 -8.00 -2.79 3.13
N ASN A 181 -7.57 -2.04 2.15
CA ASN A 181 -8.34 -0.93 1.56
C ASN A 181 -8.99 -1.37 0.23
N PRO A 182 -10.34 -1.36 0.10
CA PRO A 182 -11.32 -0.65 0.96
C PRO A 182 -12.07 -1.53 1.97
N THR A 183 -11.84 -2.84 2.04
CA THR A 183 -12.76 -3.75 2.73
C THR A 183 -12.61 -3.80 4.24
N GLY A 184 -11.41 -3.50 4.77
CA GLY A 184 -11.08 -3.72 6.18
C GLY A 184 -10.99 -5.19 6.57
N ALA A 185 -11.22 -6.14 5.64
CA ALA A 185 -11.09 -7.57 5.89
C ALA A 185 -9.64 -8.01 5.68
N ASN A 186 -9.02 -8.57 6.70
CA ASN A 186 -7.61 -8.92 6.70
C ASN A 186 -7.40 -10.43 6.61
N LEU A 187 -6.31 -10.82 5.94
CA LEU A 187 -5.79 -12.19 6.01
C LEU A 187 -5.23 -12.45 7.40
N ASP A 188 -5.54 -13.59 7.97
CA ASP A 188 -4.92 -14.04 9.20
C ASP A 188 -3.54 -14.70 8.95
N ALA A 189 -2.84 -15.09 10.03
CA ALA A 189 -1.52 -15.68 9.94
C ALA A 189 -1.50 -17.01 9.15
N GLY A 190 -2.57 -17.81 9.24
CA GLY A 190 -2.72 -19.04 8.46
C GLY A 190 -2.84 -18.75 6.98
N HIS A 191 -3.68 -17.80 6.62
CA HIS A 191 -3.84 -17.35 5.25
C HIS A 191 -2.51 -16.82 4.66
N TRP A 192 -1.78 -16.00 5.40
CA TRP A 192 -0.46 -15.52 4.97
C TRP A 192 0.55 -16.66 4.78
N ASN A 193 0.52 -17.67 5.65
CA ASN A 193 1.36 -18.86 5.50
C ASN A 193 1.06 -19.59 4.19
N ASP A 194 -0.21 -19.82 3.89
CA ASP A 194 -0.65 -20.54 2.69
C ASP A 194 -0.35 -19.74 1.40
N VAL A 195 -0.59 -18.43 1.42
CA VAL A 195 -0.21 -17.55 0.30
C VAL A 195 1.32 -17.56 0.09
N THR A 196 2.11 -17.53 1.17
CA THR A 196 3.57 -17.65 1.07
C THR A 196 3.99 -18.96 0.43
N GLY A 197 3.36 -20.07 0.81
CA GLY A 197 3.58 -21.37 0.18
C GLY A 197 3.27 -21.37 -1.30
N LEU A 198 2.16 -20.74 -1.70
CA LEU A 198 1.76 -20.61 -3.10
C LEU A 198 2.75 -19.75 -3.90
N VAL A 199 3.18 -18.62 -3.35
CA VAL A 199 4.20 -17.75 -3.97
C VAL A 199 5.50 -18.52 -4.24
N LEU A 200 5.97 -19.27 -3.25
CA LEU A 200 7.16 -20.12 -3.40
C LEU A 200 6.98 -21.21 -4.45
N LYS A 201 5.80 -21.80 -4.56
CA LYS A 201 5.47 -22.84 -5.53
C LYS A 201 5.38 -22.29 -6.95
N THR A 202 4.78 -21.12 -7.13
CA THR A 202 4.54 -20.53 -8.46
C THR A 202 5.74 -19.75 -8.98
N GLY A 203 6.63 -19.28 -8.10
CA GLY A 203 7.71 -18.37 -8.46
C GLY A 203 7.24 -16.94 -8.71
N ALA A 204 6.05 -16.56 -8.25
CA ALA A 204 5.57 -15.19 -8.27
C ALA A 204 6.33 -14.34 -7.24
N ILE A 205 6.38 -13.03 -7.47
CA ILE A 205 7.04 -12.06 -6.60
C ILE A 205 5.99 -11.36 -5.75
N PRO A 206 6.01 -11.47 -4.43
CA PRO A 206 5.08 -10.71 -3.58
C PRO A 206 5.44 -9.23 -3.59
N PHE A 207 4.40 -8.40 -3.68
CA PHE A 207 4.46 -6.96 -3.55
C PHE A 207 3.52 -6.52 -2.43
N ILE A 208 4.07 -6.08 -1.31
CA ILE A 208 3.28 -5.69 -0.14
C ILE A 208 3.12 -4.17 -0.11
N ASP A 209 1.86 -3.71 -0.10
CA ASP A 209 1.50 -2.32 0.20
C ASP A 209 1.07 -2.24 1.67
N ILE A 210 1.81 -1.48 2.47
CA ILE A 210 1.53 -1.30 3.89
C ILE A 210 1.46 0.19 4.24
N ALA A 211 0.23 0.73 4.31
CA ALA A 211 -0.02 2.14 4.57
C ALA A 211 -0.50 2.43 6.00
N TYR A 212 -0.84 1.39 6.76
CA TYR A 212 -1.56 1.54 8.03
C TYR A 212 -0.92 0.78 9.18
N GLN A 213 0.38 0.53 9.13
CA GLN A 213 1.08 -0.16 10.22
C GLN A 213 0.92 0.61 11.55
N GLY A 214 0.44 -0.07 12.56
CA GLY A 214 0.14 0.49 13.88
C GLY A 214 -1.31 0.96 14.07
N PHE A 215 -2.15 0.90 13.03
CA PHE A 215 -3.56 1.29 13.11
C PHE A 215 -4.53 0.09 13.15
N GLY A 216 -4.05 -1.12 12.96
CA GLY A 216 -4.80 -2.35 13.15
C GLY A 216 -4.68 -2.85 14.60
N ASP A 217 -3.85 -3.86 14.80
CA ASP A 217 -3.64 -4.50 16.11
C ASP A 217 -2.43 -3.93 16.87
N GLY A 218 -1.48 -3.33 16.16
CA GLY A 218 -0.28 -2.73 16.74
C GLY A 218 0.87 -2.64 15.74
N LEU A 219 1.94 -1.91 16.07
CA LEU A 219 3.07 -1.72 15.18
C LEU A 219 3.75 -3.03 14.80
N GLU A 220 3.92 -3.92 15.75
CA GLU A 220 4.58 -5.22 15.54
C GLU A 220 3.62 -6.24 14.94
N GLU A 221 2.39 -6.27 15.44
CA GLU A 221 1.34 -7.19 15.02
C GLU A 221 0.97 -6.98 13.56
N ASP A 222 0.83 -5.73 13.12
CA ASP A 222 0.45 -5.38 11.74
C ASP A 222 1.56 -5.72 10.73
N ALA A 223 2.82 -5.76 11.15
CA ALA A 223 3.95 -6.15 10.31
C ALA A 223 4.31 -7.64 10.39
N ALA A 224 3.78 -8.37 11.36
CA ALA A 224 4.21 -9.74 11.66
C ALA A 224 4.08 -10.68 10.45
N ASN A 225 2.99 -10.60 9.72
CA ASN A 225 2.73 -11.46 8.55
C ASN A 225 3.66 -11.13 7.39
N LEU A 226 3.88 -9.84 7.09
CA LEU A 226 4.83 -9.37 6.11
C LEU A 226 6.25 -9.87 6.45
N ARG A 227 6.67 -9.74 7.70
CA ARG A 227 7.98 -10.20 8.18
C ARG A 227 8.13 -11.71 8.06
N SER A 228 7.08 -12.47 8.38
CA SER A 228 7.08 -13.93 8.20
C SER A 228 7.27 -14.34 6.74
N MET A 229 6.61 -13.64 5.82
CA MET A 229 6.78 -13.86 4.37
C MET A 229 8.19 -13.45 3.93
N ALA A 230 8.69 -12.27 4.34
CA ALA A 230 10.01 -11.75 3.99
C ALA A 230 11.15 -12.69 4.37
N ALA A 231 11.05 -13.36 5.53
CA ALA A 231 12.03 -14.34 6.00
C ALA A 231 12.11 -15.59 5.12
N ARG A 232 11.10 -15.88 4.29
CA ARG A 232 10.96 -17.15 3.56
C ARG A 232 11.10 -17.02 2.06
N VAL A 233 10.70 -15.89 1.48
CA VAL A 233 10.73 -15.69 0.03
C VAL A 233 12.10 -15.20 -0.44
N PRO A 234 12.55 -15.59 -1.64
CA PRO A 234 13.84 -15.12 -2.17
C PRO A 234 13.86 -13.63 -2.50
N GLU A 235 12.71 -13.10 -2.95
CA GLU A 235 12.54 -11.71 -3.40
C GLU A 235 11.17 -11.20 -2.97
N MET A 236 11.11 -9.92 -2.62
CA MET A 236 9.85 -9.25 -2.25
C MET A 236 9.97 -7.74 -2.51
N LEU A 237 8.87 -7.13 -2.93
CA LEU A 237 8.72 -5.69 -3.07
C LEU A 237 7.83 -5.16 -1.94
N VAL A 238 8.20 -4.02 -1.35
CA VAL A 238 7.43 -3.40 -0.28
C VAL A 238 7.29 -1.91 -0.54
N ALA A 239 6.05 -1.42 -0.55
CA ALA A 239 5.72 0.00 -0.49
C ALA A 239 5.14 0.28 0.90
N ALA A 240 5.77 1.17 1.66
CA ALA A 240 5.35 1.55 3.00
C ALA A 240 5.12 3.05 3.11
N SER A 241 4.09 3.46 3.85
CA SER A 241 3.79 4.88 4.08
C SER A 241 3.13 5.13 5.45
#